data_26a0485642553cc886553ccc0248dc68
#
_entry.id   26a0485642553cc886553ccc0248dc68
#
_cell.length_a   1.000
_cell.length_b   1.000
_cell.length_c   1.000
_cell.angle_alpha   90.00
_cell.angle_beta   90.00
_cell.angle_gamma   90.00
#
_symmetry.space_group_name_H-M   'P 1'
#
loop_
_entity.id
_entity.type
_entity.pdbx_description
1 polymer ?
#
loop_
_entity_poly.entity_id
_entity_poly.type
_entity_poly.pdbx_seq_one_letter_code
_entity_poly.pdbx_strand_id
1 'polypeptide(L)'
;DRWIISELNTLVKVVDEAYADYEPTKAARAISEFVQENLSNWYVRLCRRRFWKGEYAQDKIAAYQTLYTCLLTISKLGAPIAPFFMDKLYRDLTLATQSEQFDSVHLAEFPKYVDNFVDKSLESKMQKAQTISSLVLSLRKKEMIKVRQPLQKVMIPVLDDQQKVEIEAVSELIKAEVNVKEIVLLDDASGILVKQIKPNFKTLGPRF
;
A
#
# COMPACT_ATOMS: atom_id res chain seq x y z
N ASP A 1 -10.99 -1.56 1.33
CA ASP A 1 -11.26 -0.12 1.30
C ASP A 1 -10.66 0.61 2.52
N ARG A 2 -10.95 0.17 3.78
CA ARG A 2 -10.46 0.85 5.00
C ARG A 2 -8.95 1.08 5.02
N TRP A 3 -8.16 0.06 4.67
CA TRP A 3 -6.71 0.16 4.61
C TRP A 3 -6.22 1.27 3.67
N ILE A 4 -6.70 1.30 2.43
CA ILE A 4 -6.20 2.29 1.45
C ILE A 4 -6.64 3.72 1.80
N ILE A 5 -7.78 3.89 2.47
CA ILE A 5 -8.21 5.19 3.00
C ILE A 5 -7.33 5.62 4.18
N SER A 6 -6.92 4.69 5.04
CA SER A 6 -5.95 4.97 6.11
C SER A 6 -4.61 5.43 5.54
N GLU A 7 -4.06 4.68 4.59
CA GLU A 7 -2.81 5.03 3.88
C GLU A 7 -2.91 6.39 3.16
N LEU A 8 -4.07 6.67 2.54
CA LEU A 8 -4.33 7.95 1.88
C LEU A 8 -4.27 9.12 2.88
N ASN A 9 -4.88 8.96 4.06
CA ASN A 9 -4.82 9.99 5.11
C ASN A 9 -3.42 10.16 5.67
N THR A 10 -2.67 9.07 5.84
CA THR A 10 -1.25 9.13 6.19
C THR A 10 -0.45 9.88 5.12
N LEU A 11 -0.72 9.63 3.83
CA LEU A 11 -0.10 10.36 2.72
C LEU A 11 -0.41 11.86 2.78
N VAL A 12 -1.68 12.25 3.01
CA VAL A 12 -2.08 13.66 3.14
C VAL A 12 -1.22 14.37 4.16
N LYS A 13 -1.05 13.77 5.34
CA LYS A 13 -0.21 14.33 6.41
C LYS A 13 1.25 14.49 5.99
N VAL A 14 1.84 13.44 5.41
CA VAL A 14 3.25 13.45 4.98
C VAL A 14 3.50 14.49 3.89
N VAL A 15 2.57 14.65 2.95
CA VAL A 15 2.69 15.62 1.86
C VAL A 15 2.51 17.04 2.36
N ASP A 16 1.55 17.28 3.25
CA ASP A 16 1.32 18.60 3.87
C ASP A 16 2.57 19.06 4.65
N GLU A 17 3.10 18.19 5.52
CA GLU A 17 4.36 18.45 6.24
C GLU A 17 5.53 18.72 5.29
N ALA A 18 5.68 17.90 4.22
CA ALA A 18 6.75 18.09 3.26
C ALA A 18 6.67 19.42 2.49
N TYR A 19 5.47 19.89 2.15
CA TYR A 19 5.29 21.20 1.52
C TYR A 19 5.54 22.34 2.52
N ALA A 20 5.12 22.20 3.77
CA ALA A 20 5.40 23.17 4.83
C ALA A 20 6.92 23.34 5.07
N ASP A 21 7.67 22.24 4.96
CA ASP A 21 9.14 22.20 5.08
C ASP A 21 9.89 22.59 3.79
N TYR A 22 9.19 23.00 2.73
CA TYR A 22 9.77 23.29 1.42
C TYR A 22 10.51 22.09 0.77
N GLU A 23 10.06 20.87 1.01
CA GLU A 23 10.62 19.63 0.46
C GLU A 23 9.74 18.98 -0.64
N PRO A 24 9.57 19.60 -1.81
CA PRO A 24 8.68 19.07 -2.86
C PRO A 24 9.12 17.69 -3.38
N THR A 25 10.42 17.37 -3.31
CA THR A 25 10.93 16.06 -3.71
C THR A 25 10.42 14.96 -2.77
N LYS A 26 10.32 15.23 -1.46
CA LYS A 26 9.76 14.30 -0.48
C LYS A 26 8.27 14.07 -0.73
N ALA A 27 7.52 15.15 -0.97
CA ALA A 27 6.12 15.07 -1.35
C ALA A 27 5.90 14.23 -2.63
N ALA A 28 6.67 14.51 -3.69
CA ALA A 28 6.58 13.78 -4.95
C ALA A 28 6.86 12.28 -4.80
N ARG A 29 7.88 11.92 -4.02
CA ARG A 29 8.22 10.51 -3.74
C ARG A 29 7.12 9.80 -2.96
N ALA A 30 6.57 10.44 -1.93
CA ALA A 30 5.48 9.87 -1.14
C ALA A 30 4.23 9.63 -2.00
N ILE A 31 3.85 10.59 -2.86
CA ILE A 31 2.73 10.42 -3.80
C ILE A 31 3.00 9.29 -4.78
N SER A 32 4.20 9.24 -5.37
CA SER A 32 4.58 8.19 -6.33
C SER A 32 4.57 6.80 -5.71
N GLU A 33 5.12 6.65 -4.51
CA GLU A 33 5.12 5.40 -3.75
C GLU A 33 3.71 4.93 -3.42
N PHE A 34 2.85 5.81 -2.92
CA PHE A 34 1.46 5.49 -2.65
C PHE A 34 0.72 5.03 -3.91
N VAL A 35 0.88 5.76 -5.03
CA VAL A 35 0.20 5.43 -6.30
C VAL A 35 0.67 4.09 -6.83
N GLN A 36 1.98 3.84 -6.82
CA GLN A 36 2.56 2.64 -7.40
C GLN A 36 2.35 1.43 -6.49
N GLU A 37 2.77 1.51 -5.23
CA GLU A 37 2.83 0.36 -4.34
C GLU A 37 1.48 0.08 -3.66
N ASN A 38 0.84 1.10 -3.09
CA ASN A 38 -0.40 0.87 -2.34
C ASN A 38 -1.63 0.84 -3.25
N LEU A 39 -1.81 1.85 -4.10
CA LEU A 39 -3.02 1.97 -4.90
C LEU A 39 -3.04 1.00 -6.08
N SER A 40 -2.03 1.05 -6.96
CA SER A 40 -2.00 0.25 -8.20
C SER A 40 -1.66 -1.22 -7.93
N ASN A 41 -0.48 -1.47 -7.33
CA ASN A 41 0.05 -2.83 -7.16
C ASN A 41 -0.73 -3.66 -6.14
N TRP A 42 -1.43 -3.02 -5.19
CA TRP A 42 -2.18 -3.73 -4.17
C TRP A 42 -3.68 -3.47 -4.24
N TYR A 43 -4.17 -2.26 -3.98
CA TYR A 43 -5.59 -2.01 -3.88
C TYR A 43 -6.36 -2.37 -5.17
N VAL A 44 -5.97 -1.79 -6.30
CA VAL A 44 -6.65 -2.04 -7.60
C VAL A 44 -6.54 -3.51 -8.00
N ARG A 45 -5.39 -4.14 -7.79
CA ARG A 45 -5.19 -5.55 -8.10
C ARG A 45 -6.05 -6.47 -7.24
N LEU A 46 -6.11 -6.26 -5.93
CA LEU A 46 -6.95 -7.03 -5.01
C LEU A 46 -8.44 -6.84 -5.29
N CYS A 47 -8.84 -5.61 -5.63
CA CYS A 47 -10.23 -5.27 -5.96
C CYS A 47 -10.62 -5.59 -7.39
N ARG A 48 -9.73 -6.20 -8.19
CA ARG A 48 -9.98 -6.45 -9.62
C ARG A 48 -11.30 -7.18 -9.90
N ARG A 49 -11.65 -8.17 -9.09
CA ARG A 49 -12.92 -8.89 -9.24
C ARG A 49 -14.12 -8.03 -8.91
N ARG A 50 -14.02 -7.13 -7.94
CA ARG A 50 -15.06 -6.17 -7.56
C ARG A 50 -15.33 -5.18 -8.70
N PHE A 51 -14.30 -4.72 -9.42
CA PHE A 51 -14.44 -3.81 -10.54
C PHE A 51 -15.04 -4.48 -11.79
N TRP A 52 -14.58 -5.67 -12.16
CA TRP A 52 -14.89 -6.29 -13.46
C TRP A 52 -16.04 -7.30 -13.42
N LYS A 53 -16.30 -7.96 -12.30
CA LYS A 53 -17.30 -9.01 -12.19
C LYS A 53 -18.41 -8.62 -11.22
N GLY A 54 -19.58 -9.26 -11.38
CA GLY A 54 -20.73 -9.11 -10.50
C GLY A 54 -21.66 -7.98 -10.89
N GLU A 55 -22.80 -7.98 -10.25
CA GLU A 55 -23.81 -6.94 -10.36
C GLU A 55 -23.35 -5.64 -9.69
N TYR A 56 -24.05 -4.55 -9.95
CA TYR A 56 -23.84 -3.26 -9.28
C TYR A 56 -24.34 -3.30 -7.83
N ALA A 57 -23.70 -4.15 -7.02
CA ALA A 57 -23.97 -4.26 -5.58
C ALA A 57 -23.19 -3.20 -4.78
N GLN A 58 -23.60 -3.00 -3.54
CA GLN A 58 -23.00 -2.03 -2.61
C GLN A 58 -21.47 -2.17 -2.50
N ASP A 59 -20.96 -3.41 -2.50
CA ASP A 59 -19.51 -3.67 -2.43
C ASP A 59 -18.75 -3.13 -3.66
N LYS A 60 -19.32 -3.27 -4.84
CA LYS A 60 -18.75 -2.72 -6.08
C LYS A 60 -18.74 -1.20 -6.07
N ILE A 61 -19.86 -0.60 -5.64
CA ILE A 61 -19.99 0.86 -5.50
C ILE A 61 -18.96 1.39 -4.52
N ALA A 62 -18.80 0.74 -3.36
CA ALA A 62 -17.80 1.11 -2.35
C ALA A 62 -16.37 1.06 -2.92
N ALA A 63 -16.04 0.05 -3.74
CA ALA A 63 -14.71 -0.03 -4.37
C ALA A 63 -14.47 1.13 -5.35
N TYR A 64 -15.46 1.49 -6.18
CA TYR A 64 -15.35 2.64 -7.08
C TYR A 64 -15.26 3.97 -6.32
N GLN A 65 -16.07 4.17 -5.30
CA GLN A 65 -16.03 5.37 -4.45
C GLN A 65 -14.67 5.53 -3.77
N THR A 66 -14.12 4.43 -3.26
CA THR A 66 -12.79 4.43 -2.64
C THR A 66 -11.70 4.80 -3.65
N LEU A 67 -11.72 4.20 -4.85
CA LEU A 67 -10.77 4.52 -5.91
C LEU A 67 -10.91 5.99 -6.36
N TYR A 68 -12.14 6.46 -6.53
CA TYR A 68 -12.44 7.85 -6.86
C TYR A 68 -11.86 8.80 -5.82
N THR A 69 -12.10 8.55 -4.53
CA THR A 69 -11.55 9.35 -3.42
C THR A 69 -10.02 9.38 -3.46
N CYS A 70 -9.37 8.24 -3.70
CA CYS A 70 -7.92 8.19 -3.83
C CYS A 70 -7.42 9.06 -4.99
N LEU A 71 -8.00 8.91 -6.18
CA LEU A 71 -7.56 9.65 -7.37
C LEU A 71 -7.82 11.16 -7.24
N LEU A 72 -8.97 11.55 -6.70
CA LEU A 72 -9.30 12.95 -6.46
C LEU A 72 -8.33 13.59 -5.46
N THR A 73 -8.05 12.91 -4.35
CA THR A 73 -7.09 13.40 -3.36
C THR A 73 -5.68 13.50 -3.94
N ILE A 74 -5.23 12.49 -4.70
CA ILE A 74 -3.93 12.51 -5.38
C ILE A 74 -3.83 13.69 -6.35
N SER A 75 -4.90 14.00 -7.11
CA SER A 75 -4.91 15.15 -8.03
C SER A 75 -4.66 16.46 -7.28
N LYS A 76 -5.29 16.64 -6.12
CA LYS A 76 -5.10 17.81 -5.26
C LYS A 76 -3.70 17.86 -4.64
N LEU A 77 -3.19 16.74 -4.11
CA LEU A 77 -1.85 16.67 -3.51
C LEU A 77 -0.73 16.90 -4.53
N GLY A 78 -0.91 16.39 -5.74
CA GLY A 78 0.10 16.46 -6.80
C GLY A 78 0.06 17.75 -7.63
N ALA A 79 -0.97 18.59 -7.48
CA ALA A 79 -1.14 19.81 -8.28
C ALA A 79 0.07 20.76 -8.25
N PRO A 80 0.76 21.00 -7.11
CA PRO A 80 1.94 21.83 -7.08
C PRO A 80 3.14 21.29 -7.87
N ILE A 81 3.19 19.97 -8.10
CA ILE A 81 4.32 19.28 -8.75
C ILE A 81 4.06 19.08 -10.26
N ALA A 82 2.84 18.64 -10.61
CA ALA A 82 2.45 18.32 -11.98
C ALA A 82 1.15 19.03 -12.35
N PRO A 83 1.13 20.39 -12.42
CA PRO A 83 -0.08 21.19 -12.45
C PRO A 83 -1.01 20.83 -13.60
N PHE A 84 -0.51 20.68 -14.82
CA PHE A 84 -1.35 20.40 -15.99
C PHE A 84 -1.95 19.00 -15.98
N PHE A 85 -1.17 18.00 -15.58
CA PHE A 85 -1.65 16.62 -15.50
C PHE A 85 -2.67 16.44 -14.39
N MET A 86 -2.42 17.02 -13.22
CA MET A 86 -3.33 16.91 -12.09
C MET A 86 -4.63 17.70 -12.30
N ASP A 87 -4.57 18.85 -12.98
CA ASP A 87 -5.79 19.57 -13.37
C ASP A 87 -6.63 18.77 -14.37
N LYS A 88 -5.98 18.16 -15.35
CA LYS A 88 -6.68 17.28 -16.31
C LYS A 88 -7.33 16.09 -15.60
N LEU A 89 -6.61 15.41 -14.70
CA LEU A 89 -7.14 14.29 -13.91
C LEU A 89 -8.34 14.73 -13.05
N TYR A 90 -8.20 15.86 -12.36
CA TYR A 90 -9.26 16.42 -11.53
C TYR A 90 -10.53 16.71 -12.35
N ARG A 91 -10.40 17.39 -13.49
CA ARG A 91 -11.52 17.70 -14.38
C ARG A 91 -12.20 16.44 -14.92
N ASP A 92 -11.42 15.44 -15.36
CA ASP A 92 -11.98 14.17 -15.87
C ASP A 92 -12.79 13.44 -14.81
N LEU A 93 -12.36 13.49 -13.54
CA LEU A 93 -13.06 12.88 -12.41
C LEU A 93 -14.33 13.65 -12.02
N THR A 94 -14.25 14.99 -12.01
CA THR A 94 -15.32 15.85 -11.48
C THR A 94 -16.39 16.19 -12.51
N LEU A 95 -16.05 16.20 -13.80
CA LEU A 95 -16.99 16.52 -14.90
C LEU A 95 -18.23 15.62 -14.89
N ALA A 96 -18.04 14.32 -14.64
CA ALA A 96 -19.13 13.36 -14.64
C ALA A 96 -19.89 13.32 -13.31
N THR A 97 -19.23 13.61 -12.20
CA THR A 97 -19.80 13.48 -10.84
C THR A 97 -20.41 14.77 -10.31
N GLN A 98 -19.94 15.92 -10.81
CA GLN A 98 -20.27 17.26 -10.29
C GLN A 98 -20.12 17.35 -8.75
N SER A 99 -19.16 16.61 -8.20
CA SER A 99 -18.95 16.46 -6.75
C SER A 99 -18.13 17.59 -6.14
N GLU A 100 -17.47 18.39 -6.96
CA GLU A 100 -16.60 19.49 -6.54
C GLU A 100 -17.17 20.85 -7.01
N GLN A 101 -16.90 21.88 -6.21
CA GLN A 101 -17.40 23.23 -6.45
C GLN A 101 -16.64 23.95 -7.58
N PHE A 102 -15.38 23.58 -7.80
CA PHE A 102 -14.49 24.32 -8.70
C PHE A 102 -14.13 23.50 -9.94
N ASP A 103 -14.01 24.18 -11.08
CA ASP A 103 -13.67 23.56 -12.37
C ASP A 103 -12.18 23.25 -12.55
N SER A 104 -11.34 23.68 -11.62
CA SER A 104 -9.90 23.45 -11.65
C SER A 104 -9.37 23.03 -10.28
N VAL A 105 -8.42 22.10 -10.29
CA VAL A 105 -7.74 21.64 -9.09
C VAL A 105 -7.02 22.79 -8.35
N HIS A 106 -6.58 23.80 -9.08
CA HIS A 106 -5.86 24.96 -8.53
C HIS A 106 -6.75 25.91 -7.73
N LEU A 107 -8.06 25.77 -7.84
CA LEU A 107 -9.05 26.54 -7.08
C LEU A 107 -9.63 25.71 -5.93
N ALA A 108 -9.40 24.38 -5.94
CA ALA A 108 -9.90 23.47 -4.92
C ALA A 108 -9.10 23.58 -3.62
N GLU A 109 -9.77 23.31 -2.49
CA GLU A 109 -9.08 23.24 -1.21
C GLU A 109 -8.07 22.09 -1.15
N PHE A 110 -6.93 22.36 -0.52
CA PHE A 110 -5.94 21.31 -0.24
C PHE A 110 -6.53 20.27 0.72
N PRO A 111 -6.26 18.95 0.52
CA PRO A 111 -6.80 17.90 1.36
C PRO A 111 -6.36 18.04 2.81
N LYS A 112 -7.30 17.83 3.75
CA LYS A 112 -7.01 17.88 5.18
C LYS A 112 -6.86 16.48 5.74
N TYR A 113 -5.87 16.31 6.61
CA TYR A 113 -5.71 15.09 7.40
C TYR A 113 -6.88 14.90 8.36
N VAL A 114 -7.41 13.67 8.43
CA VAL A 114 -8.50 13.30 9.34
C VAL A 114 -8.08 12.07 10.14
N ASP A 115 -7.78 12.27 11.42
CA ASP A 115 -7.26 11.24 12.32
C ASP A 115 -8.15 10.01 12.43
N ASN A 116 -9.48 10.20 12.44
CA ASN A 116 -10.46 9.12 12.57
C ASN A 116 -10.42 8.09 11.43
N PHE A 117 -9.80 8.40 10.30
CA PHE A 117 -9.63 7.46 9.19
C PHE A 117 -8.31 6.69 9.22
N VAL A 118 -7.44 6.99 10.18
CA VAL A 118 -6.13 6.34 10.30
C VAL A 118 -6.20 5.14 11.24
N ASP A 119 -5.83 3.97 10.73
CA ASP A 119 -5.70 2.72 11.48
C ASP A 119 -4.27 2.18 11.31
N LYS A 120 -3.37 2.60 12.18
CA LYS A 120 -1.95 2.20 12.14
C LYS A 120 -1.74 0.70 12.31
N SER A 121 -2.63 0.02 13.05
CA SER A 121 -2.57 -1.44 13.19
C SER A 121 -2.87 -2.13 11.86
N LEU A 122 -3.87 -1.63 11.13
CA LEU A 122 -4.22 -2.16 9.81
C LEU A 122 -3.13 -1.86 8.77
N GLU A 123 -2.55 -0.66 8.79
CA GLU A 123 -1.42 -0.29 7.92
C GLU A 123 -0.23 -1.23 8.17
N SER A 124 0.15 -1.49 9.44
CA SER A 124 1.24 -2.40 9.81
C SER A 124 1.00 -3.82 9.29
N LYS A 125 -0.20 -4.38 9.48
CA LYS A 125 -0.57 -5.70 8.99
C LYS A 125 -0.46 -5.81 7.47
N MET A 126 -0.97 -4.81 6.76
CA MET A 126 -0.91 -4.79 5.30
C MET A 126 0.51 -4.60 4.78
N GLN A 127 1.32 -3.78 5.43
CA GLN A 127 2.74 -3.63 5.11
C GLN A 127 3.51 -4.96 5.26
N LYS A 128 3.19 -5.74 6.29
CA LYS A 128 3.75 -7.10 6.46
C LYS A 128 3.30 -8.03 5.34
N ALA A 129 2.02 -7.99 4.97
CA ALA A 129 1.52 -8.79 3.84
C ALA A 129 2.23 -8.43 2.53
N GLN A 130 2.45 -7.15 2.27
CA GLN A 130 3.18 -6.66 1.10
C GLN A 130 4.62 -7.15 1.09
N THR A 131 5.33 -6.98 2.22
CA THR A 131 6.73 -7.37 2.36
C THR A 131 6.91 -8.88 2.19
N ILE A 132 6.12 -9.68 2.89
CA ILE A 132 6.18 -11.15 2.81
C ILE A 132 5.86 -11.63 1.39
N SER A 133 4.81 -11.11 0.78
CA SER A 133 4.43 -11.49 -0.58
C SER A 133 5.53 -11.15 -1.58
N SER A 134 6.14 -9.97 -1.47
CA SER A 134 7.25 -9.54 -2.32
C SER A 134 8.47 -10.47 -2.18
N LEU A 135 8.83 -10.84 -0.94
CA LEU A 135 9.93 -11.76 -0.67
C LEU A 135 9.67 -13.14 -1.26
N VAL A 136 8.46 -13.69 -1.06
CA VAL A 136 8.10 -15.02 -1.61
C VAL A 136 8.08 -14.99 -3.14
N LEU A 137 7.54 -13.95 -3.76
CA LEU A 137 7.55 -13.80 -5.22
C LEU A 137 8.98 -13.64 -5.77
N SER A 138 9.84 -12.94 -5.06
CA SER A 138 11.28 -12.83 -5.40
C SER A 138 11.97 -14.19 -5.34
N LEU A 139 11.72 -14.99 -4.29
CA LEU A 139 12.24 -16.35 -4.19
C LEU A 139 11.73 -17.25 -5.31
N ARG A 140 10.42 -17.18 -5.63
CA ARG A 140 9.87 -17.92 -6.78
C ARG A 140 10.55 -17.56 -8.09
N LYS A 141 10.82 -16.26 -8.30
CA LYS A 141 11.53 -15.78 -9.50
C LYS A 141 12.96 -16.33 -9.55
N LYS A 142 13.67 -16.31 -8.43
CA LYS A 142 15.03 -16.86 -8.33
C LYS A 142 15.08 -18.34 -8.64
N GLU A 143 14.13 -19.12 -8.14
CA GLU A 143 14.03 -20.56 -8.35
C GLU A 143 13.26 -20.94 -9.64
N MET A 144 12.93 -19.96 -10.50
CA MET A 144 12.21 -20.14 -11.78
C MET A 144 10.83 -20.81 -11.62
N ILE A 145 10.19 -20.70 -10.44
CA ILE A 145 8.87 -21.27 -10.14
C ILE A 145 7.79 -20.26 -10.53
N LYS A 146 6.95 -20.60 -11.49
CA LYS A 146 5.84 -19.75 -11.93
C LYS A 146 4.83 -19.54 -10.81
N VAL A 147 4.28 -18.32 -10.66
CA VAL A 147 3.27 -18.01 -9.62
C VAL A 147 2.01 -18.87 -9.78
N ARG A 148 1.66 -19.27 -11.01
CA ARG A 148 0.50 -20.16 -11.29
C ARG A 148 0.68 -21.58 -10.74
N GLN A 149 1.91 -22.01 -10.46
CA GLN A 149 2.17 -23.31 -9.86
C GLN A 149 1.94 -23.20 -8.34
N PRO A 150 0.94 -23.89 -7.77
CA PRO A 150 0.71 -23.84 -6.34
C PRO A 150 1.84 -24.54 -5.58
N LEU A 151 2.29 -23.97 -4.49
CA LEU A 151 3.21 -24.59 -3.56
C LEU A 151 2.46 -25.06 -2.32
N GLN A 152 2.98 -26.11 -1.69
CA GLN A 152 2.34 -26.71 -0.52
C GLN A 152 2.38 -25.76 0.68
N LYS A 153 3.56 -25.22 1.00
CA LYS A 153 3.72 -24.33 2.16
C LYS A 153 4.81 -23.29 1.94
N VAL A 154 4.69 -22.20 2.67
CA VAL A 154 5.75 -21.22 2.92
C VAL A 154 6.03 -21.17 4.40
N MET A 155 7.30 -21.11 4.76
CA MET A 155 7.77 -21.00 6.14
C MET A 155 8.26 -19.58 6.39
N ILE A 156 7.70 -18.92 7.40
CA ILE A 156 7.98 -17.52 7.71
C ILE A 156 8.52 -17.44 9.12
N PRO A 157 9.77 -16.95 9.30
CA PRO A 157 10.31 -16.74 10.65
C PRO A 157 9.58 -15.59 11.34
N VAL A 158 9.24 -15.79 12.60
CA VAL A 158 8.65 -14.77 13.47
C VAL A 158 9.60 -14.48 14.62
N LEU A 159 9.71 -13.20 14.99
CA LEU A 159 10.62 -12.74 16.04
C LEU A 159 9.92 -12.59 17.39
N ASP A 160 8.61 -12.32 17.36
CA ASP A 160 7.78 -12.06 18.53
C ASP A 160 6.31 -12.44 18.29
N ASP A 161 5.55 -12.54 19.38
CA ASP A 161 4.13 -12.91 19.35
C ASP A 161 3.25 -11.86 18.64
N GLN A 162 3.62 -10.58 18.69
CA GLN A 162 2.90 -9.54 18.00
C GLN A 162 2.99 -9.72 16.48
N GLN A 163 4.18 -9.99 15.98
CA GLN A 163 4.40 -10.28 14.57
C GLN A 163 3.61 -11.51 14.12
N LYS A 164 3.54 -12.53 14.96
CA LYS A 164 2.75 -13.73 14.72
C LYS A 164 1.28 -13.39 14.52
N VAL A 165 0.68 -12.68 15.46
CA VAL A 165 -0.75 -12.25 15.40
C VAL A 165 -1.02 -11.39 14.14
N GLU A 166 -0.12 -10.48 13.80
CA GLU A 166 -0.29 -9.62 12.62
C GLU A 166 -0.21 -10.42 11.31
N ILE A 167 0.70 -11.39 11.19
CA ILE A 167 0.82 -12.25 10.00
C ILE A 167 -0.40 -13.18 9.90
N GLU A 168 -0.84 -13.76 11.00
CA GLU A 168 -2.03 -14.62 11.04
C GLU A 168 -3.27 -13.87 10.55
N ALA A 169 -3.44 -12.60 10.96
CA ALA A 169 -4.56 -11.76 10.54
C ALA A 169 -4.62 -11.51 9.01
N VAL A 170 -3.49 -11.58 8.30
CA VAL A 170 -3.40 -11.37 6.84
C VAL A 170 -2.99 -12.63 6.08
N SER A 171 -2.99 -13.79 6.75
CA SER A 171 -2.50 -15.05 6.19
C SER A 171 -3.22 -15.47 4.90
N GLU A 172 -4.55 -15.35 4.87
CA GLU A 172 -5.35 -15.69 3.69
C GLU A 172 -5.02 -14.79 2.50
N LEU A 173 -4.77 -13.50 2.75
CA LEU A 173 -4.36 -12.56 1.73
C LEU A 173 -3.00 -12.94 1.14
N ILE A 174 -2.03 -13.26 2.00
CA ILE A 174 -0.69 -13.69 1.57
C ILE A 174 -0.79 -15.00 0.78
N LYS A 175 -1.52 -16.00 1.27
CA LYS A 175 -1.71 -17.29 0.58
C LYS A 175 -2.27 -17.12 -0.83
N ALA A 176 -3.30 -16.29 -0.95
CA ALA A 176 -3.93 -16.00 -2.24
C ALA A 176 -2.96 -15.28 -3.20
N GLU A 177 -2.17 -14.33 -2.68
CA GLU A 177 -1.25 -13.52 -3.47
C GLU A 177 -0.06 -14.32 -4.01
N VAL A 178 0.52 -15.17 -3.18
CA VAL A 178 1.71 -15.95 -3.56
C VAL A 178 1.40 -17.39 -4.00
N ASN A 179 0.11 -17.76 -4.08
CA ASN A 179 -0.37 -19.08 -4.48
C ASN A 179 0.28 -20.22 -3.70
N VAL A 180 0.10 -20.20 -2.38
CA VAL A 180 0.52 -21.27 -1.47
C VAL A 180 -0.68 -21.78 -0.67
N LYS A 181 -0.67 -23.04 -0.29
CA LYS A 181 -1.79 -23.66 0.44
C LYS A 181 -1.71 -23.38 1.94
N GLU A 182 -0.50 -23.29 2.49
CA GLU A 182 -0.27 -23.19 3.93
C GLU A 182 0.83 -22.19 4.25
N ILE A 183 0.67 -21.46 5.36
CA ILE A 183 1.72 -20.66 6.00
C ILE A 183 2.08 -21.32 7.31
N VAL A 184 3.36 -21.62 7.50
CA VAL A 184 3.92 -22.15 8.75
C VAL A 184 4.79 -21.06 9.37
N LEU A 185 4.43 -20.62 10.56
CA LEU A 185 5.24 -19.65 11.30
C LEU A 185 6.30 -20.41 12.09
N LEU A 186 7.55 -19.98 11.97
CA LEU A 186 8.71 -20.59 12.64
C LEU A 186 9.19 -19.67 13.76
N ASP A 187 9.25 -20.18 14.96
CA ASP A 187 9.93 -19.55 16.08
C ASP A 187 11.42 -19.96 16.19
N ASP A 188 12.16 -19.32 17.08
CA ASP A 188 13.58 -19.63 17.31
C ASP A 188 13.83 -21.08 17.74
N ALA A 189 12.85 -21.76 18.31
CA ALA A 189 12.94 -23.13 18.78
C ALA A 189 12.83 -24.17 17.64
N SER A 190 12.47 -23.77 16.45
CA SER A 190 12.23 -24.67 15.30
C SER A 190 13.51 -25.34 14.76
N GLY A 191 14.70 -24.85 15.12
CA GLY A 191 15.99 -25.38 14.66
C GLY A 191 16.27 -25.22 13.15
N ILE A 192 15.34 -24.65 12.41
CA ILE A 192 15.43 -24.45 10.94
C ILE A 192 16.11 -23.12 10.61
N LEU A 193 16.10 -22.17 11.55
CA LEU A 193 16.65 -20.83 11.35
C LEU A 193 18.16 -20.82 11.60
N VAL A 194 18.94 -20.51 10.58
CA VAL A 194 20.37 -20.24 10.71
C VAL A 194 20.57 -18.73 10.85
N LYS A 195 20.86 -18.27 12.07
CA LYS A 195 21.16 -16.85 12.32
C LYS A 195 22.58 -16.54 11.85
N GLN A 196 22.72 -15.66 10.86
CA GLN A 196 24.01 -15.10 10.47
C GLN A 196 24.09 -13.65 10.97
N ILE A 197 25.08 -13.37 11.80
CA ILE A 197 25.42 -12.02 12.22
C ILE A 197 26.30 -11.40 11.12
N LYS A 198 25.78 -10.38 10.44
CA LYS A 198 26.57 -9.58 9.49
C LYS A 198 26.83 -8.22 10.11
N PRO A 199 28.11 -7.79 10.22
CA PRO A 199 28.41 -6.46 10.72
C PRO A 199 27.84 -5.38 9.76
N ASN A 200 27.19 -4.37 10.33
CA ASN A 200 26.75 -3.24 9.56
C ASN A 200 27.90 -2.22 9.41
N PHE A 201 28.67 -2.35 8.34
CA PHE A 201 29.82 -1.50 8.08
C PHE A 201 29.50 0.01 7.96
N LYS A 202 28.24 0.37 7.66
CA LYS A 202 27.84 1.79 7.64
C LYS A 202 27.81 2.42 9.04
N THR A 203 27.54 1.62 10.07
CA THR A 203 27.49 2.10 11.46
C THR A 203 28.76 1.77 12.24
N LEU A 204 29.51 0.75 11.84
CA LEU A 204 30.78 0.37 12.46
C LEU A 204 31.97 1.22 11.97
N GLY A 205 32.02 1.54 10.67
CA GLY A 205 33.12 2.31 10.08
C GLY A 205 33.39 3.69 10.73
N PRO A 206 32.37 4.48 11.11
CA PRO A 206 32.59 5.76 11.81
C PRO A 206 33.01 5.64 13.29
N ARG A 207 33.00 4.43 13.88
CA ARG A 207 33.34 4.18 15.29
C ARG A 207 34.75 3.62 15.49
N PHE A 208 35.45 3.31 14.43
CA PHE A 208 36.84 2.85 14.39
C PHE A 208 37.61 3.64 13.35
#